data_c8bfbee046723a16928111d48ad8e385
#
_entry.id   c8bfbee046723a16928111d48ad8e385
#
_cell.length_a   1.000
_cell.length_b   1.000
_cell.length_c   1.000
_cell.angle_alpha   90.00
_cell.angle_beta   90.00
_cell.angle_gamma   90.00
#
_symmetry.space_group_name_H-M   'P 1'
#
loop_
_entity.id
_entity.type
_entity.pdbx_description
1 polymer ?
#
loop_
_entity_poly.entity_id
_entity_poly.type
_entity_poly.pdbx_seq_one_letter_code
_entity_poly.pdbx_strand_id
1 'polypeptide(L)'
;LGALEGIDDKIPIRGEHPTIERLLGKVRKASPAAPPDPIHPPGFIALLDRAGHGAVNAWQELLGLLSFIGETMATMGRLVMNPQRIRWKSVVAIMEEAGLDALPIVCFLSFFIGLVIAFIGANLLAMFNASVFTVELVGIGMLREFGAVLTAILLAGRTDSAFTAQIGAMKMRQEIDAMRTIGLDPMEALVAPRLIALVLMTPLLTFAATISGIGGGLIAAWTAMNISPQMFISRFQEVVPPQHFWVGIAKAPVFALVVAMIGCRQGMLVEGDVVSLGRRTTSAVVQAIFMVIALDAMFAVLYYMLKI
;
A
#
# COMPACT_ATOMS: atom_id res chain seq x y z
N LEU A 1 26.13 14.26 22.40
CA LEU A 1 27.59 14.22 22.13
C LEU A 1 27.92 14.69 20.72
N GLY A 2 27.12 14.36 19.69
CA GLY A 2 27.35 14.78 18.29
C GLY A 2 27.26 16.28 18.01
N ALA A 3 26.70 17.08 18.91
CA ALA A 3 26.63 18.53 18.73
C ALA A 3 27.96 19.27 19.07
N LEU A 4 28.96 18.56 19.55
CA LEU A 4 30.28 19.10 19.89
C LEU A 4 31.39 18.65 18.91
N GLU A 5 31.07 17.77 17.95
CA GLU A 5 31.97 17.41 16.85
C GLU A 5 32.06 18.60 15.87
N GLY A 6 33.15 19.33 15.92
CA GLY A 6 33.42 20.47 15.02
C GLY A 6 33.63 21.81 15.73
N ILE A 7 33.57 21.86 17.05
CA ILE A 7 33.92 23.07 17.79
C ILE A 7 35.44 23.16 17.85
N ASP A 8 35.98 24.06 17.04
CA ASP A 8 37.41 24.38 17.02
C ASP A 8 37.87 24.78 18.43
N ASP A 9 39.05 24.32 18.84
CA ASP A 9 39.64 24.54 20.18
C ASP A 9 39.83 26.01 20.54
N LYS A 10 39.57 26.92 19.59
CA LYS A 10 39.77 28.35 19.68
C LYS A 10 38.53 29.19 19.98
N ILE A 11 37.36 28.57 20.16
CA ILE A 11 36.12 29.31 20.49
C ILE A 11 36.17 29.65 22.00
N PRO A 12 36.29 30.92 22.37
CA PRO A 12 36.29 31.31 23.78
C PRO A 12 34.87 31.13 24.35
N ILE A 13 34.75 30.21 25.29
CA ILE A 13 33.50 29.98 26.02
C ILE A 13 33.38 31.09 27.06
N ARG A 14 32.50 32.08 26.82
CA ARG A 14 32.19 33.11 27.81
C ARG A 14 31.16 32.56 28.82
N GLY A 15 31.60 32.24 30.00
CA GLY A 15 30.71 31.90 31.13
C GLY A 15 31.56 31.56 32.36
N GLU A 16 31.43 32.35 33.41
CA GLU A 16 32.22 32.24 34.66
C GLU A 16 31.73 31.14 35.61
N HIS A 17 31.33 29.96 35.12
CA HIS A 17 30.96 28.84 35.99
C HIS A 17 32.09 27.77 36.00
N PRO A 18 32.82 27.61 37.10
CA PRO A 18 33.89 26.61 37.24
C PRO A 18 33.43 25.17 37.04
N THR A 19 32.15 24.92 37.19
CA THR A 19 31.50 23.61 36.95
C THR A 19 31.42 23.28 35.45
N ILE A 20 31.24 24.28 34.60
CA ILE A 20 31.16 24.11 33.12
C ILE A 20 32.53 23.77 32.56
N GLU A 21 33.60 24.44 33.01
CA GLU A 21 34.99 24.13 32.61
C GLU A 21 35.40 22.71 33.01
N ARG A 22 35.03 22.28 34.22
CA ARG A 22 35.28 20.90 34.68
C ARG A 22 34.53 19.85 33.87
N LEU A 23 33.27 20.14 33.50
CA LEU A 23 32.50 19.24 32.67
C LEU A 23 33.02 19.17 31.24
N LEU A 24 33.36 20.31 30.64
CA LEU A 24 34.00 20.35 29.31
C LEU A 24 35.37 19.67 29.29
N GLY A 25 36.16 19.83 30.34
CA GLY A 25 37.42 19.11 30.49
C GLY A 25 37.25 17.60 30.64
N LYS A 26 36.19 17.15 31.30
CA LYS A 26 35.81 15.72 31.36
C LYS A 26 35.29 15.18 30.03
N VAL A 27 34.49 15.94 29.32
CA VAL A 27 33.93 15.56 28.00
C VAL A 27 35.06 15.49 26.95
N ARG A 28 35.99 16.46 26.94
CA ARG A 28 37.16 16.43 26.07
C ARG A 28 38.10 15.24 26.36
N LYS A 29 38.25 14.86 27.64
CA LYS A 29 39.03 13.66 28.03
C LYS A 29 38.29 12.35 27.78
N ALA A 30 36.97 12.39 27.76
CA ALA A 30 36.12 11.25 27.48
C ALA A 30 35.74 11.14 26.00
N SER A 31 36.11 12.12 25.16
CA SER A 31 35.92 11.99 23.71
C SER A 31 36.71 10.76 23.24
N PRO A 32 36.06 9.71 22.78
CA PRO A 32 36.79 8.58 22.22
C PRO A 32 37.63 9.08 21.06
N ALA A 33 38.89 8.60 20.98
CA ALA A 33 39.72 8.81 19.80
C ALA A 33 38.87 8.52 18.57
N ALA A 34 38.92 9.40 17.56
CA ALA A 34 38.17 9.21 16.33
C ALA A 34 38.26 7.74 15.91
N PRO A 35 37.17 7.08 15.64
CA PRO A 35 37.21 5.68 15.23
C PRO A 35 38.16 5.59 14.04
N PRO A 36 39.05 4.59 14.00
CA PRO A 36 39.99 4.43 12.90
C PRO A 36 39.20 4.45 11.60
N ASP A 37 39.73 5.20 10.62
CA ASP A 37 39.07 5.27 9.29
C ASP A 37 38.70 3.86 8.85
N PRO A 38 37.44 3.64 8.44
CA PRO A 38 37.01 2.32 8.05
C PRO A 38 37.93 1.86 6.91
N ILE A 39 38.61 0.73 7.13
CA ILE A 39 39.46 0.08 6.12
C ILE A 39 38.53 -0.21 4.95
N HIS A 40 38.60 0.59 3.89
CA HIS A 40 37.83 0.35 2.68
C HIS A 40 38.42 -0.89 2.00
N PRO A 41 37.72 -2.03 1.99
CA PRO A 41 38.21 -3.21 1.30
C PRO A 41 38.28 -2.92 -0.21
N PRO A 42 39.20 -3.57 -0.94
CA PRO A 42 39.35 -3.39 -2.38
C PRO A 42 38.01 -3.62 -3.09
N GLY A 43 37.74 -2.88 -4.18
CA GLY A 43 36.44 -2.71 -4.78
C GLY A 43 35.57 -3.97 -4.99
N PHE A 44 36.21 -5.13 -5.26
CA PHE A 44 35.50 -6.41 -5.40
C PHE A 44 35.02 -6.97 -4.04
N ILE A 45 35.84 -6.87 -3.00
CA ILE A 45 35.46 -7.32 -1.64
C ILE A 45 34.36 -6.42 -1.08
N ALA A 46 34.42 -5.10 -1.33
CA ALA A 46 33.36 -4.17 -0.94
C ALA A 46 32.01 -4.46 -1.66
N LEU A 47 32.06 -4.94 -2.90
CA LEU A 47 30.87 -5.36 -3.66
C LEU A 47 30.27 -6.63 -3.06
N LEU A 48 31.09 -7.63 -2.72
CA LEU A 48 30.64 -8.86 -2.07
C LEU A 48 30.08 -8.58 -0.66
N ASP A 49 30.72 -7.71 0.10
CA ASP A 49 30.27 -7.30 1.43
C ASP A 49 28.90 -6.61 1.36
N ARG A 50 28.74 -5.64 0.46
CA ARG A 50 27.44 -5.00 0.22
C ARG A 50 26.36 -5.99 -0.24
N ALA A 51 26.70 -6.91 -1.13
CA ALA A 51 25.77 -7.95 -1.57
C ALA A 51 25.41 -8.90 -0.43
N GLY A 52 26.39 -9.30 0.40
CA GLY A 52 26.16 -10.14 1.57
C GLY A 52 25.28 -9.45 2.62
N HIS A 53 25.59 -8.22 2.99
CA HIS A 53 24.75 -7.42 3.88
C HIS A 53 23.35 -7.19 3.30
N GLY A 54 23.25 -6.92 1.99
CA GLY A 54 21.96 -6.79 1.30
C GLY A 54 21.12 -8.07 1.38
N ALA A 55 21.74 -9.22 1.17
CA ALA A 55 21.05 -10.52 1.26
C ALA A 55 20.59 -10.85 2.70
N VAL A 56 21.44 -10.58 3.70
CA VAL A 56 21.09 -10.79 5.12
C VAL A 56 19.95 -9.85 5.54
N ASN A 57 20.01 -8.58 5.15
CA ASN A 57 18.95 -7.61 5.45
C ASN A 57 17.63 -8.01 4.77
N ALA A 58 17.68 -8.43 3.50
CA ALA A 58 16.49 -8.92 2.78
C ALA A 58 15.90 -10.15 3.46
N TRP A 59 16.74 -11.08 3.94
CA TRP A 59 16.29 -12.26 4.68
C TRP A 59 15.62 -11.90 6.01
N GLN A 60 16.21 -10.99 6.77
CA GLN A 60 15.63 -10.50 8.03
C GLN A 60 14.31 -9.75 7.79
N GLU A 61 14.23 -9.00 6.72
CA GLU A 61 12.98 -8.31 6.33
C GLU A 61 11.89 -9.29 5.93
N LEU A 62 12.26 -10.38 5.21
CA LEU A 62 11.34 -11.45 4.87
C LEU A 62 10.81 -12.17 6.11
N LEU A 63 11.69 -12.52 7.06
CA LEU A 63 11.29 -13.14 8.33
C LEU A 63 10.37 -12.22 9.14
N GLY A 64 10.68 -10.92 9.17
CA GLY A 64 9.83 -9.92 9.82
C GLY A 64 8.45 -9.79 9.16
N LEU A 65 8.38 -9.91 7.83
CA LEU A 65 7.11 -9.97 7.09
C LEU A 65 6.30 -11.22 7.48
N LEU A 66 6.93 -12.40 7.45
CA LEU A 66 6.26 -13.66 7.79
C LEU A 66 5.76 -13.65 9.23
N SER A 67 6.55 -13.11 10.17
CA SER A 67 6.15 -12.95 11.57
C SER A 67 4.91 -12.04 11.70
N PHE A 68 4.91 -10.89 11.02
CA PHE A 68 3.78 -9.97 11.03
C PHE A 68 2.52 -10.57 10.41
N ILE A 69 2.66 -11.31 9.30
CA ILE A 69 1.55 -12.04 8.68
C ILE A 69 1.00 -13.08 9.66
N GLY A 70 1.89 -13.86 10.31
CA GLY A 70 1.49 -14.87 11.29
C GLY A 70 0.73 -14.27 12.48
N GLU A 71 1.23 -13.18 13.04
CA GLU A 71 0.59 -12.44 14.13
C GLU A 71 -0.77 -11.87 13.72
N THR A 72 -0.85 -11.30 12.51
CA THR A 72 -2.10 -10.79 11.94
C THR A 72 -3.11 -11.91 11.76
N MET A 73 -2.71 -13.05 11.18
CA MET A 73 -3.58 -14.20 10.97
C MET A 73 -4.06 -14.79 12.29
N ALA A 74 -3.17 -14.90 13.28
CA ALA A 74 -3.54 -15.37 14.63
C ALA A 74 -4.55 -14.42 15.30
N THR A 75 -4.35 -13.11 15.16
CA THR A 75 -5.28 -12.09 15.70
C THR A 75 -6.62 -12.16 14.99
N MET A 76 -6.64 -12.24 13.65
CA MET A 76 -7.87 -12.41 12.89
C MET A 76 -8.61 -13.70 13.25
N GLY A 77 -7.89 -14.82 13.42
CA GLY A 77 -8.46 -16.07 13.88
C GLY A 77 -9.13 -15.94 15.26
N ARG A 78 -8.47 -15.27 16.21
CA ARG A 78 -9.03 -14.99 17.55
C ARG A 78 -10.29 -14.11 17.48
N LEU A 79 -10.31 -13.09 16.59
CA LEU A 79 -11.45 -12.20 16.40
C LEU A 79 -12.64 -12.89 15.73
N VAL A 80 -12.40 -13.77 14.77
CA VAL A 80 -13.46 -14.60 14.16
C VAL A 80 -14.12 -15.52 15.20
N MET A 81 -13.32 -16.09 16.12
CA MET A 81 -13.84 -16.92 17.22
C MET A 81 -14.56 -16.09 18.30
N ASN A 82 -14.20 -14.83 18.47
CA ASN A 82 -14.78 -13.92 19.46
C ASN A 82 -15.16 -12.56 18.84
N PRO A 83 -16.22 -12.49 18.01
CA PRO A 83 -16.58 -11.29 17.25
C PRO A 83 -16.98 -10.09 18.14
N GLN A 84 -17.28 -10.33 19.43
CA GLN A 84 -17.57 -9.27 20.41
C GLN A 84 -16.35 -8.39 20.72
N ARG A 85 -15.12 -8.87 20.47
CA ARG A 85 -13.89 -8.10 20.63
C ARG A 85 -13.61 -7.12 19.48
N ILE A 86 -14.30 -7.32 18.35
CA ILE A 86 -14.14 -6.43 17.20
C ILE A 86 -14.65 -5.04 17.56
N ARG A 87 -13.81 -4.03 17.36
CA ARG A 87 -14.15 -2.63 17.55
C ARG A 87 -14.97 -2.10 16.38
N TRP A 88 -16.22 -2.51 16.26
CA TRP A 88 -17.09 -2.15 15.12
C TRP A 88 -17.18 -0.65 14.87
N LYS A 89 -17.19 0.18 15.93
CA LYS A 89 -17.17 1.64 15.76
C LYS A 89 -15.94 2.12 15.00
N SER A 90 -14.77 1.54 15.29
CA SER A 90 -13.53 1.84 14.60
C SER A 90 -13.55 1.33 13.16
N VAL A 91 -14.07 0.12 12.94
CA VAL A 91 -14.22 -0.46 11.58
C VAL A 91 -15.09 0.45 10.72
N VAL A 92 -16.26 0.86 11.20
CA VAL A 92 -17.19 1.72 10.45
C VAL A 92 -16.57 3.09 10.15
N ALA A 93 -15.89 3.71 11.11
CA ALA A 93 -15.22 4.98 10.89
C ALA A 93 -14.12 4.88 9.82
N ILE A 94 -13.35 3.79 9.82
CA ILE A 94 -12.32 3.54 8.79
C ILE A 94 -12.98 3.21 7.44
N MET A 95 -14.11 2.51 7.41
CA MET A 95 -14.87 2.26 6.18
C MET A 95 -15.37 3.57 5.55
N GLU A 96 -15.80 4.53 6.36
CA GLU A 96 -16.18 5.85 5.88
C GLU A 96 -14.98 6.60 5.30
N GLU A 97 -13.89 6.74 6.05
CA GLU A 97 -12.69 7.47 5.64
C GLU A 97 -11.98 6.81 4.45
N ALA A 98 -11.77 5.49 4.49
CA ALA A 98 -11.03 4.76 3.46
C ALA A 98 -11.90 4.36 2.26
N GLY A 99 -13.20 4.22 2.44
CA GLY A 99 -14.12 3.74 1.44
C GLY A 99 -14.93 4.87 0.78
N LEU A 100 -15.84 5.50 1.51
CA LEU A 100 -16.76 6.49 0.93
C LEU A 100 -16.01 7.69 0.36
N ASP A 101 -15.00 8.20 1.07
CA ASP A 101 -14.18 9.32 0.60
C ASP A 101 -13.30 8.97 -0.60
N ALA A 102 -13.02 7.68 -0.82
CA ALA A 102 -12.28 7.24 -2.00
C ALA A 102 -13.18 7.05 -3.24
N LEU A 103 -14.47 6.86 -3.04
CA LEU A 103 -15.42 6.50 -4.10
C LEU A 103 -15.43 7.50 -5.27
N PRO A 104 -15.48 8.83 -5.08
CA PRO A 104 -15.47 9.77 -6.19
C PRO A 104 -14.21 9.68 -7.05
N ILE A 105 -13.04 9.52 -6.39
CA ILE A 105 -11.75 9.45 -7.06
C ILE A 105 -11.63 8.14 -7.84
N VAL A 106 -12.05 7.01 -7.23
CA VAL A 106 -12.09 5.69 -7.88
C VAL A 106 -12.97 5.72 -9.13
N CYS A 107 -14.18 6.25 -9.01
CA CYS A 107 -15.12 6.33 -10.12
C CYS A 107 -14.56 7.22 -11.26
N PHE A 108 -14.03 8.40 -10.91
CA PHE A 108 -13.48 9.32 -11.89
C PHE A 108 -12.28 8.73 -12.65
N LEU A 109 -11.33 8.14 -11.92
CA LEU A 109 -10.15 7.51 -12.53
C LEU A 109 -10.56 6.34 -13.43
N SER A 110 -11.41 5.45 -12.93
CA SER A 110 -11.88 4.27 -13.69
C SER A 110 -12.67 4.66 -14.93
N PHE A 111 -13.47 5.73 -14.85
CA PHE A 111 -14.19 6.28 -15.99
C PHE A 111 -13.24 6.67 -17.13
N PHE A 112 -12.20 7.45 -16.83
CA PHE A 112 -11.25 7.88 -17.87
C PHE A 112 -10.41 6.71 -18.40
N ILE A 113 -10.06 5.76 -17.56
CA ILE A 113 -9.32 4.56 -18.02
C ILE A 113 -10.20 3.73 -18.95
N GLY A 114 -11.46 3.50 -18.60
CA GLY A 114 -12.40 2.81 -19.48
C GLY A 114 -12.60 3.52 -20.81
N LEU A 115 -12.70 4.85 -20.78
CA LEU A 115 -12.77 5.69 -21.97
C LEU A 115 -11.52 5.55 -22.86
N VAL A 116 -10.33 5.61 -22.27
CA VAL A 116 -9.06 5.47 -23.00
C VAL A 116 -8.91 4.08 -23.60
N ILE A 117 -9.22 3.02 -22.85
CA ILE A 117 -9.17 1.64 -23.33
C ILE A 117 -10.12 1.46 -24.53
N ALA A 118 -11.32 2.02 -24.45
CA ALA A 118 -12.28 1.97 -25.55
C ALA A 118 -11.76 2.70 -26.79
N PHE A 119 -11.19 3.88 -26.65
CA PHE A 119 -10.62 4.63 -27.78
C PHE A 119 -9.45 3.89 -28.44
N ILE A 120 -8.52 3.33 -27.66
CA ILE A 120 -7.38 2.57 -28.18
C ILE A 120 -7.89 1.29 -28.84
N GLY A 121 -8.78 0.56 -28.17
CA GLY A 121 -9.38 -0.65 -28.70
C GLY A 121 -10.15 -0.40 -29.99
N ALA A 122 -10.94 0.68 -30.04
CA ALA A 122 -11.67 1.11 -31.22
C ALA A 122 -10.77 1.28 -32.45
N ASN A 123 -9.68 2.05 -32.28
CA ASN A 123 -8.76 2.34 -33.39
C ASN A 123 -8.06 1.07 -33.89
N LEU A 124 -7.62 0.19 -32.98
CA LEU A 124 -6.98 -1.07 -33.33
C LEU A 124 -7.94 -2.02 -34.04
N LEU A 125 -9.16 -2.18 -33.51
CA LEU A 125 -10.16 -3.09 -34.06
C LEU A 125 -10.78 -2.57 -35.36
N ALA A 126 -10.84 -1.26 -35.58
CA ALA A 126 -11.30 -0.67 -36.84
C ALA A 126 -10.41 -1.06 -38.02
N MET A 127 -9.11 -1.27 -37.84
CA MET A 127 -8.21 -1.75 -38.87
C MET A 127 -8.59 -3.15 -39.42
N PHE A 128 -9.33 -3.92 -38.62
CA PHE A 128 -9.82 -5.25 -38.96
C PHE A 128 -11.32 -5.29 -39.23
N ASN A 129 -11.98 -4.14 -39.40
CA ASN A 129 -13.46 -4.03 -39.46
C ASN A 129 -14.19 -4.69 -38.29
N ALA A 130 -13.56 -4.73 -37.10
CA ALA A 130 -14.01 -5.45 -35.92
C ALA A 130 -14.32 -4.51 -34.75
N SER A 131 -14.65 -3.24 -35.00
CA SER A 131 -14.88 -2.21 -33.96
C SER A 131 -15.94 -2.57 -32.94
N VAL A 132 -16.92 -3.40 -33.28
CA VAL A 132 -17.97 -3.88 -32.37
C VAL A 132 -17.38 -4.66 -31.18
N PHE A 133 -16.25 -5.36 -31.36
CA PHE A 133 -15.57 -6.11 -30.29
C PHE A 133 -14.94 -5.21 -29.21
N THR A 134 -14.98 -3.90 -29.38
CA THR A 134 -14.55 -2.96 -28.34
C THR A 134 -15.44 -3.07 -27.09
N VAL A 135 -16.71 -3.46 -27.25
CA VAL A 135 -17.64 -3.66 -26.14
C VAL A 135 -17.16 -4.80 -25.24
N GLU A 136 -16.75 -5.92 -25.85
CA GLU A 136 -16.18 -7.07 -25.13
C GLU A 136 -14.85 -6.73 -24.47
N LEU A 137 -13.98 -6.04 -25.19
CA LEU A 137 -12.66 -5.63 -24.68
C LEU A 137 -12.80 -4.78 -23.41
N VAL A 138 -13.66 -3.75 -23.44
CA VAL A 138 -13.92 -2.89 -22.30
C VAL A 138 -14.64 -3.66 -21.20
N GLY A 139 -15.67 -4.41 -21.54
CA GLY A 139 -16.49 -5.15 -20.60
C GLY A 139 -15.67 -6.17 -19.81
N ILE A 140 -15.01 -7.06 -20.51
CA ILE A 140 -14.18 -8.11 -19.88
C ILE A 140 -12.99 -7.49 -19.15
N GLY A 141 -12.30 -6.52 -19.76
CA GLY A 141 -11.15 -5.86 -19.17
C GLY A 141 -11.48 -5.16 -17.84
N MET A 142 -12.59 -4.39 -17.81
CA MET A 142 -13.01 -3.69 -16.60
C MET A 142 -13.54 -4.63 -15.53
N LEU A 143 -14.34 -5.63 -15.90
CA LEU A 143 -14.93 -6.60 -14.97
C LEU A 143 -13.87 -7.51 -14.34
N ARG A 144 -12.96 -8.01 -15.16
CA ARG A 144 -12.03 -9.08 -14.77
C ARG A 144 -10.75 -8.56 -14.14
N GLU A 145 -10.18 -7.47 -14.68
CA GLU A 145 -8.84 -7.01 -14.32
C GLU A 145 -8.84 -5.57 -13.79
N PHE A 146 -9.13 -4.59 -14.64
CA PHE A 146 -8.88 -3.18 -14.35
C PHE A 146 -9.66 -2.66 -13.13
N GLY A 147 -10.92 -3.05 -12.94
CA GLY A 147 -11.73 -2.60 -11.82
C GLY A 147 -11.08 -2.91 -10.46
N ALA A 148 -10.61 -4.13 -10.27
CA ALA A 148 -9.97 -4.55 -9.02
C ALA A 148 -8.57 -3.95 -8.84
N VAL A 149 -7.74 -3.99 -9.90
CA VAL A 149 -6.36 -3.50 -9.85
C VAL A 149 -6.29 -1.99 -9.63
N LEU A 150 -7.12 -1.20 -10.37
CA LEU A 150 -7.14 0.25 -10.21
C LEU A 150 -7.59 0.67 -8.82
N THR A 151 -8.62 0.00 -8.28
CA THR A 151 -9.09 0.22 -6.91
C THR A 151 -7.97 -0.07 -5.91
N ALA A 152 -7.28 -1.20 -6.06
CA ALA A 152 -6.20 -1.60 -5.16
C ALA A 152 -4.99 -0.64 -5.22
N ILE A 153 -4.58 -0.19 -6.41
CA ILE A 153 -3.49 0.79 -6.60
C ILE A 153 -3.87 2.12 -5.95
N LEU A 154 -5.10 2.58 -6.11
CA LEU A 154 -5.56 3.82 -5.51
C LEU A 154 -5.62 3.74 -4.00
N LEU A 155 -6.09 2.62 -3.44
CA LEU A 155 -6.06 2.37 -2.00
C LEU A 155 -4.64 2.29 -1.46
N ALA A 156 -3.71 1.67 -2.20
CA ALA A 156 -2.29 1.64 -1.85
C ALA A 156 -1.69 3.05 -1.78
N GLY A 157 -2.00 3.93 -2.74
CA GLY A 157 -1.50 5.30 -2.76
C GLY A 157 -2.08 6.20 -1.67
N ARG A 158 -3.39 6.14 -1.46
CA ARG A 158 -4.13 7.03 -0.54
C ARG A 158 -4.27 6.44 0.86
N THR A 159 -4.92 5.29 0.96
CA THR A 159 -5.35 4.73 2.25
C THR A 159 -4.19 4.08 3.00
N ASP A 160 -3.34 3.35 2.29
CA ASP A 160 -2.19 2.67 2.88
C ASP A 160 -1.14 3.65 3.42
N SER A 161 -0.86 4.72 2.64
CA SER A 161 0.01 5.80 3.11
C SER A 161 -0.56 6.51 4.35
N ALA A 162 -1.89 6.73 4.41
CA ALA A 162 -2.55 7.30 5.57
C ALA A 162 -2.46 6.38 6.79
N PHE A 163 -2.67 5.08 6.64
CA PHE A 163 -2.50 4.10 7.72
C PHE A 163 -1.07 4.08 8.25
N THR A 164 -0.08 4.06 7.34
CA THR A 164 1.33 4.13 7.71
C THR A 164 1.63 5.40 8.50
N ALA A 165 1.13 6.54 8.04
CA ALA A 165 1.33 7.82 8.71
C ALA A 165 0.67 7.90 10.08
N GLN A 166 -0.59 7.44 10.21
CA GLN A 166 -1.33 7.43 11.47
C GLN A 166 -0.64 6.54 12.51
N ILE A 167 -0.32 5.27 12.15
CA ILE A 167 0.34 4.33 13.07
C ILE A 167 1.75 4.81 13.41
N GLY A 168 2.48 5.32 12.43
CA GLY A 168 3.82 5.86 12.63
C GLY A 168 3.83 7.07 13.55
N ALA A 169 2.86 7.99 13.42
CA ALA A 169 2.70 9.12 14.34
C ALA A 169 2.38 8.67 15.78
N MET A 170 1.51 7.67 15.95
CA MET A 170 1.24 7.07 17.26
C MET A 170 2.49 6.44 17.88
N LYS A 171 3.32 5.77 17.06
CA LYS A 171 4.58 5.19 17.52
C LYS A 171 5.58 6.26 17.94
N MET A 172 5.73 7.34 17.18
CA MET A 172 6.59 8.48 17.55
C MET A 172 6.18 9.13 18.87
N ARG A 173 4.87 9.17 19.16
CA ARG A 173 4.33 9.68 20.43
C ARG A 173 4.34 8.65 21.58
N GLN A 174 4.89 7.46 21.34
CA GLN A 174 4.92 6.34 22.29
C GLN A 174 3.51 5.85 22.71
N GLU A 175 2.47 6.19 21.96
CA GLU A 175 1.08 5.78 22.23
C GLU A 175 0.91 4.26 22.12
N ILE A 176 1.65 3.61 21.19
CA ILE A 176 1.63 2.15 21.01
C ILE A 176 2.26 1.45 22.22
N ASP A 177 3.33 2.00 22.77
CA ASP A 177 3.99 1.45 23.97
C ASP A 177 3.12 1.66 25.20
N ALA A 178 2.44 2.82 25.29
CA ALA A 178 1.44 3.05 26.32
C ALA A 178 0.26 2.05 26.25
N MET A 179 -0.23 1.71 25.03
CA MET A 179 -1.25 0.66 24.87
C MET A 179 -0.78 -0.68 25.42
N ARG A 180 0.46 -1.08 25.14
CA ARG A 180 1.03 -2.33 25.65
C ARG A 180 1.13 -2.36 27.17
N THR A 181 1.49 -1.24 27.80
CA THR A 181 1.62 -1.15 29.27
C THR A 181 0.29 -1.29 29.99
N ILE A 182 -0.82 -0.85 29.36
CA ILE A 182 -2.18 -1.03 29.92
C ILE A 182 -2.84 -2.33 29.47
N GLY A 183 -2.09 -3.23 28.82
CA GLY A 183 -2.57 -4.56 28.41
C GLY A 183 -3.44 -4.59 27.14
N LEU A 184 -3.44 -3.53 26.33
CA LEU A 184 -4.10 -3.52 25.02
C LEU A 184 -3.15 -4.05 23.94
N ASP A 185 -3.63 -5.03 23.17
CA ASP A 185 -2.89 -5.56 22.03
C ASP A 185 -3.00 -4.58 20.83
N PRO A 186 -1.89 -3.97 20.36
CA PRO A 186 -1.91 -3.07 19.21
C PRO A 186 -2.41 -3.73 17.92
N MET A 187 -2.19 -5.04 17.76
CA MET A 187 -2.68 -5.77 16.59
C MET A 187 -4.21 -5.83 16.57
N GLU A 188 -4.83 -6.09 17.72
CA GLU A 188 -6.28 -6.12 17.86
C GLU A 188 -6.90 -4.72 17.82
N ALA A 189 -6.19 -3.71 18.37
CA ALA A 189 -6.72 -2.35 18.50
C ALA A 189 -6.54 -1.49 17.23
N LEU A 190 -5.43 -1.63 16.51
CA LEU A 190 -5.06 -0.77 15.40
C LEU A 190 -5.08 -1.49 14.04
N VAL A 191 -4.50 -2.69 13.96
CA VAL A 191 -4.32 -3.40 12.69
C VAL A 191 -5.63 -4.06 12.25
N ALA A 192 -6.25 -4.84 13.12
CA ALA A 192 -7.43 -5.63 12.77
C ALA A 192 -8.62 -4.80 12.25
N PRO A 193 -9.00 -3.64 12.84
CA PRO A 193 -10.09 -2.84 12.31
C PRO A 193 -9.81 -2.27 10.92
N ARG A 194 -8.54 -1.93 10.61
CA ARG A 194 -8.12 -1.45 9.30
C ARG A 194 -8.22 -2.53 8.23
N LEU A 195 -7.76 -3.74 8.56
CA LEU A 195 -7.88 -4.89 7.66
C LEU A 195 -9.34 -5.22 7.35
N ILE A 196 -10.18 -5.34 8.40
CA ILE A 196 -11.60 -5.67 8.23
C ILE A 196 -12.29 -4.60 7.38
N ALA A 197 -12.05 -3.33 7.67
CA ALA A 197 -12.64 -2.22 6.94
C ALA A 197 -12.28 -2.25 5.44
N LEU A 198 -10.99 -2.44 5.10
CA LEU A 198 -10.58 -2.50 3.70
C LEU A 198 -11.11 -3.75 2.99
N VAL A 199 -11.05 -4.91 3.63
CA VAL A 199 -11.56 -6.16 3.04
C VAL A 199 -13.05 -6.06 2.71
N LEU A 200 -13.83 -5.36 3.53
CA LEU A 200 -15.26 -5.16 3.28
C LEU A 200 -15.54 -4.05 2.24
N MET A 201 -14.75 -2.96 2.26
CA MET A 201 -15.00 -1.83 1.36
C MET A 201 -14.44 -2.02 -0.04
N THR A 202 -13.33 -2.72 -0.21
CA THR A 202 -12.68 -2.84 -1.52
C THR A 202 -13.55 -3.52 -2.57
N PRO A 203 -14.32 -4.59 -2.29
CA PRO A 203 -15.28 -5.13 -3.25
C PRO A 203 -16.33 -4.13 -3.71
N LEU A 204 -16.83 -3.29 -2.80
CA LEU A 204 -17.81 -2.24 -3.12
C LEU A 204 -17.18 -1.15 -4.01
N LEU A 205 -15.96 -0.73 -3.69
CA LEU A 205 -15.21 0.23 -4.51
C LEU A 205 -14.87 -0.36 -5.89
N THR A 206 -14.50 -1.64 -5.95
CA THR A 206 -14.25 -2.34 -7.22
C THR A 206 -15.51 -2.41 -8.08
N PHE A 207 -16.66 -2.66 -7.48
CA PHE A 207 -17.93 -2.62 -8.16
C PHE A 207 -18.22 -1.23 -8.76
N ALA A 208 -18.05 -0.18 -7.97
CA ALA A 208 -18.23 1.21 -8.41
C ALA A 208 -17.23 1.58 -9.52
N ALA A 209 -15.96 1.18 -9.38
CA ALA A 209 -14.92 1.36 -10.38
C ALA A 209 -15.29 0.71 -11.72
N THR A 210 -15.76 -0.52 -11.66
CA THR A 210 -16.14 -1.30 -12.84
C THR A 210 -17.29 -0.66 -13.59
N ILE A 211 -18.36 -0.28 -12.88
CA ILE A 211 -19.51 0.40 -13.51
C ILE A 211 -19.09 1.72 -14.13
N SER A 212 -18.28 2.51 -13.41
CA SER A 212 -17.81 3.79 -13.89
C SER A 212 -16.91 3.64 -15.14
N GLY A 213 -16.02 2.65 -15.15
CA GLY A 213 -15.15 2.36 -16.30
C GLY A 213 -15.92 1.87 -17.53
N ILE A 214 -16.94 1.01 -17.34
CA ILE A 214 -17.83 0.60 -18.43
C ILE A 214 -18.60 1.81 -18.96
N GLY A 215 -19.05 2.71 -18.09
CA GLY A 215 -19.67 3.98 -18.47
C GLY A 215 -18.76 4.87 -19.34
N GLY A 216 -17.47 4.97 -18.98
CA GLY A 216 -16.46 5.65 -19.79
C GLY A 216 -16.29 4.99 -21.17
N GLY A 217 -16.22 3.67 -21.20
CA GLY A 217 -16.15 2.89 -22.45
C GLY A 217 -17.38 3.06 -23.34
N LEU A 218 -18.58 3.12 -22.75
CA LEU A 218 -19.82 3.39 -23.47
C LEU A 218 -19.81 4.76 -24.16
N ILE A 219 -19.35 5.80 -23.45
CA ILE A 219 -19.25 7.14 -24.03
C ILE A 219 -18.26 7.18 -25.19
N ALA A 220 -17.11 6.52 -25.04
CA ALA A 220 -16.14 6.42 -26.12
C ALA A 220 -16.69 5.66 -27.33
N ALA A 221 -17.38 4.54 -27.12
CA ALA A 221 -18.02 3.75 -28.18
C ALA A 221 -19.09 4.55 -28.93
N TRP A 222 -19.87 5.35 -28.20
CA TRP A 222 -20.88 6.22 -28.78
C TRP A 222 -20.28 7.34 -29.62
N THR A 223 -19.27 8.04 -29.10
CA THR A 223 -18.71 9.22 -29.73
C THR A 223 -17.73 8.90 -30.87
N ALA A 224 -16.92 7.84 -30.75
CA ALA A 224 -15.88 7.51 -31.71
C ALA A 224 -16.30 6.46 -32.76
N MET A 225 -17.25 5.56 -32.42
CA MET A 225 -17.63 4.44 -33.29
C MET A 225 -19.08 4.49 -33.77
N ASN A 226 -19.84 5.51 -33.40
CA ASN A 226 -21.30 5.60 -33.66
C ASN A 226 -22.10 4.37 -33.16
N ILE A 227 -21.58 3.66 -32.14
CA ILE A 227 -22.30 2.59 -31.45
C ILE A 227 -23.29 3.24 -30.49
N SER A 228 -24.60 3.07 -30.73
CA SER A 228 -25.59 3.65 -29.84
C SER A 228 -25.48 3.04 -28.43
N PRO A 229 -25.82 3.79 -27.36
CA PRO A 229 -25.81 3.26 -26.00
C PRO A 229 -26.67 1.99 -25.84
N GLN A 230 -27.77 1.91 -26.56
CA GLN A 230 -28.67 0.77 -26.55
C GLN A 230 -28.00 -0.47 -27.16
N MET A 231 -27.32 -0.29 -28.30
CA MET A 231 -26.54 -1.35 -28.93
C MET A 231 -25.39 -1.83 -28.06
N PHE A 232 -24.69 -0.89 -27.39
CA PHE A 232 -23.62 -1.22 -26.44
C PHE A 232 -24.15 -2.10 -25.30
N ILE A 233 -25.27 -1.71 -24.65
CA ILE A 233 -25.83 -2.44 -23.53
C ILE A 233 -26.33 -3.82 -23.96
N SER A 234 -27.07 -3.92 -25.08
CA SER A 234 -27.57 -5.21 -25.58
C SER A 234 -26.40 -6.16 -25.90
N ARG A 235 -25.37 -5.65 -26.59
CA ARG A 235 -24.17 -6.43 -26.90
C ARG A 235 -23.40 -6.87 -25.64
N PHE A 236 -23.24 -5.96 -24.68
CA PHE A 236 -22.61 -6.26 -23.40
C PHE A 236 -23.33 -7.40 -22.65
N GLN A 237 -24.66 -7.37 -22.60
CA GLN A 237 -25.47 -8.41 -21.94
C GLN A 237 -25.39 -9.76 -22.67
N GLU A 238 -25.30 -9.75 -23.99
CA GLU A 238 -25.27 -10.96 -24.80
C GLU A 238 -23.91 -11.67 -24.74
N VAL A 239 -22.82 -10.91 -24.77
CA VAL A 239 -21.48 -11.47 -25.05
C VAL A 239 -20.59 -11.49 -23.80
N VAL A 240 -20.81 -10.64 -22.79
CA VAL A 240 -19.99 -10.59 -21.57
C VAL A 240 -20.58 -11.46 -20.47
N PRO A 241 -20.01 -12.66 -20.22
CA PRO A 241 -20.52 -13.55 -19.18
C PRO A 241 -20.40 -12.94 -17.77
N PRO A 242 -21.38 -13.12 -16.89
CA PRO A 242 -21.33 -12.60 -15.53
C PRO A 242 -20.22 -13.19 -14.66
N GLN A 243 -19.63 -14.30 -15.08
CA GLN A 243 -18.48 -14.91 -14.38
C GLN A 243 -17.29 -13.94 -14.26
N HIS A 244 -17.04 -13.07 -15.26
CA HIS A 244 -15.94 -12.11 -15.20
C HIS A 244 -16.08 -11.11 -14.07
N PHE A 245 -17.31 -10.74 -13.73
CA PHE A 245 -17.63 -9.90 -12.58
C PHE A 245 -17.20 -10.57 -11.26
N TRP A 246 -17.58 -11.84 -11.08
CA TRP A 246 -17.22 -12.58 -9.87
C TRP A 246 -15.71 -12.82 -9.75
N VAL A 247 -15.06 -13.08 -10.87
CA VAL A 247 -13.59 -13.21 -10.94
C VAL A 247 -12.89 -11.92 -10.47
N GLY A 248 -13.33 -10.77 -10.97
CA GLY A 248 -12.76 -9.48 -10.57
C GLY A 248 -13.01 -9.14 -9.09
N ILE A 249 -14.26 -9.30 -8.64
CA ILE A 249 -14.62 -9.01 -7.24
C ILE A 249 -13.94 -9.97 -6.26
N ALA A 250 -13.72 -11.22 -6.61
CA ALA A 250 -13.05 -12.20 -5.75
C ALA A 250 -11.57 -11.84 -5.47
N LYS A 251 -10.90 -11.12 -6.36
CA LYS A 251 -9.54 -10.61 -6.15
C LYS A 251 -9.50 -9.47 -5.12
N ALA A 252 -10.54 -8.64 -5.08
CA ALA A 252 -10.56 -7.39 -4.32
C ALA A 252 -10.28 -7.56 -2.81
N PRO A 253 -10.88 -8.52 -2.08
CA PRO A 253 -10.56 -8.75 -0.66
C PRO A 253 -9.09 -9.14 -0.42
N VAL A 254 -8.50 -9.90 -1.36
CA VAL A 254 -7.10 -10.32 -1.24
C VAL A 254 -6.16 -9.14 -1.42
N PHE A 255 -6.42 -8.29 -2.42
CA PHE A 255 -5.66 -7.06 -2.61
C PHE A 255 -5.79 -6.12 -1.41
N ALA A 256 -7.00 -5.94 -0.89
CA ALA A 256 -7.27 -5.14 0.30
C ALA A 256 -6.48 -5.62 1.52
N LEU A 257 -6.47 -6.93 1.75
CA LEU A 257 -5.75 -7.54 2.87
C LEU A 257 -4.26 -7.27 2.78
N VAL A 258 -3.67 -7.44 1.59
CA VAL A 258 -2.23 -7.23 1.38
C VAL A 258 -1.86 -5.76 1.51
N VAL A 259 -2.64 -4.86 0.90
CA VAL A 259 -2.44 -3.40 1.02
C VAL A 259 -2.49 -3.00 2.49
N ALA A 260 -3.56 -3.34 3.21
CA ALA A 260 -3.69 -2.97 4.62
C ALA A 260 -2.59 -3.54 5.53
N MET A 261 -2.15 -4.78 5.27
CA MET A 261 -1.04 -5.39 6.02
C MET A 261 0.27 -4.64 5.81
N ILE A 262 0.58 -4.25 4.57
CA ILE A 262 1.82 -3.54 4.25
C ILE A 262 1.83 -2.18 4.94
N GLY A 263 0.76 -1.39 4.85
CA GLY A 263 0.70 -0.08 5.49
C GLY A 263 0.76 -0.14 7.00
N CYS A 264 0.01 -1.04 7.61
CA CYS A 264 0.07 -1.24 9.05
C CYS A 264 1.47 -1.65 9.52
N ARG A 265 2.12 -2.59 8.80
CA ARG A 265 3.48 -3.02 9.11
C ARG A 265 4.48 -1.87 8.98
N GLN A 266 4.45 -1.12 7.89
CA GLN A 266 5.37 0.01 7.69
C GLN A 266 5.19 1.09 8.75
N GLY A 267 3.95 1.37 9.16
CA GLY A 267 3.67 2.27 10.29
C GLY A 267 4.28 1.78 11.61
N MET A 268 4.19 0.48 11.89
CA MET A 268 4.79 -0.13 13.08
C MET A 268 6.34 -0.13 13.04
N LEU A 269 6.96 0.01 11.86
CA LEU A 269 8.42 0.04 11.69
C LEU A 269 9.03 1.45 11.73
N VAL A 270 8.25 2.50 11.96
CA VAL A 270 8.75 3.88 12.11
C VAL A 270 9.68 3.97 13.32
N GLU A 271 10.83 4.63 13.17
CA GLU A 271 11.93 4.66 14.15
C GLU A 271 11.93 5.90 15.08
N GLY A 272 10.81 6.62 15.17
CA GLY A 272 10.64 7.70 16.14
C GLY A 272 11.01 9.10 15.61
N ASP A 273 11.40 9.25 14.33
CA ASP A 273 11.67 10.53 13.69
C ASP A 273 10.79 10.77 12.45
N VAL A 274 10.65 12.05 12.06
CA VAL A 274 9.82 12.46 10.93
C VAL A 274 10.41 11.97 9.59
N VAL A 275 11.72 11.83 9.49
CA VAL A 275 12.41 11.36 8.27
C VAL A 275 12.10 9.89 8.05
N SER A 276 12.17 9.09 9.13
CA SER A 276 11.75 7.68 9.10
C SER A 276 10.29 7.54 8.71
N LEU A 277 9.39 8.37 9.26
CA LEU A 277 7.96 8.38 8.92
C LEU A 277 7.75 8.60 7.41
N GLY A 278 8.38 9.62 6.82
CA GLY A 278 8.28 9.91 5.39
C GLY A 278 8.81 8.77 4.52
N ARG A 279 9.95 8.19 4.90
CA ARG A 279 10.54 7.04 4.20
C ARG A 279 9.63 5.81 4.25
N ARG A 280 9.02 5.52 5.42
CA ARG A 280 8.15 4.36 5.61
C ARG A 280 6.83 4.52 4.87
N THR A 281 6.24 5.72 4.82
CA THR A 281 5.04 5.98 4.02
C THR A 281 5.26 5.77 2.52
N THR A 282 6.36 6.26 1.98
CA THR A 282 6.73 6.02 0.58
C THR A 282 6.99 4.53 0.30
N SER A 283 7.70 3.85 1.21
CA SER A 283 7.98 2.41 1.10
C SER A 283 6.70 1.58 1.13
N ALA A 284 5.72 1.94 1.96
CA ALA A 284 4.43 1.27 2.02
C ALA A 284 3.73 1.29 0.65
N VAL A 285 3.59 2.46 0.05
CA VAL A 285 2.94 2.63 -1.26
C VAL A 285 3.64 1.79 -2.34
N VAL A 286 4.96 1.88 -2.44
CA VAL A 286 5.73 1.15 -3.45
C VAL A 286 5.59 -0.36 -3.27
N GLN A 287 5.71 -0.85 -2.03
CA GLN A 287 5.57 -2.27 -1.72
C GLN A 287 4.15 -2.78 -1.99
N ALA A 288 3.13 -2.00 -1.62
CA ALA A 288 1.73 -2.36 -1.84
C ALA A 288 1.39 -2.45 -3.33
N ILE A 289 1.78 -1.46 -4.13
CA ILE A 289 1.56 -1.48 -5.58
C ILE A 289 2.28 -2.66 -6.23
N PHE A 290 3.55 -2.89 -5.88
CA PHE A 290 4.32 -4.02 -6.40
C PHE A 290 3.64 -5.36 -6.08
N MET A 291 3.19 -5.52 -4.84
CA MET A 291 2.55 -6.76 -4.40
C MET A 291 1.18 -6.98 -5.07
N VAL A 292 0.39 -5.91 -5.25
CA VAL A 292 -0.89 -5.97 -5.98
C VAL A 292 -0.67 -6.44 -7.41
N ILE A 293 0.30 -5.86 -8.13
CA ILE A 293 0.61 -6.25 -9.52
C ILE A 293 1.10 -7.70 -9.58
N ALA A 294 1.96 -8.12 -8.64
CA ALA A 294 2.46 -9.49 -8.58
C ALA A 294 1.33 -10.50 -8.30
N LEU A 295 0.44 -10.17 -7.38
CA LEU A 295 -0.72 -11.00 -7.07
C LEU A 295 -1.72 -11.05 -8.24
N ASP A 296 -1.93 -9.94 -8.93
CA ASP A 296 -2.81 -9.91 -10.10
C ASP A 296 -2.29 -10.83 -11.22
N ALA A 297 -0.98 -10.78 -11.48
CA ALA A 297 -0.33 -11.71 -12.41
C ALA A 297 -0.49 -13.18 -11.98
N MET A 298 -0.38 -13.47 -10.67
CA MET A 298 -0.64 -14.82 -10.15
C MET A 298 -2.10 -15.24 -10.34
N PHE A 299 -3.05 -14.36 -10.09
CA PHE A 299 -4.47 -14.64 -10.34
C PHE A 299 -4.74 -14.87 -11.82
N ALA A 300 -4.14 -14.09 -12.72
CA ALA A 300 -4.30 -14.28 -14.16
C ALA A 300 -3.85 -15.67 -14.60
N VAL A 301 -2.67 -16.14 -14.11
CA VAL A 301 -2.18 -17.50 -14.38
C VAL A 301 -3.10 -18.56 -13.76
N LEU A 302 -3.53 -18.36 -12.52
CA LEU A 302 -4.41 -19.29 -11.80
C LEU A 302 -5.73 -19.48 -12.56
N TYR A 303 -6.40 -18.39 -12.95
CA TYR A 303 -7.65 -18.44 -13.69
C TYR A 303 -7.50 -19.04 -15.08
N TYR A 304 -6.36 -18.79 -15.74
CA TYR A 304 -6.03 -19.46 -17.00
C TYR A 304 -5.92 -20.97 -16.83
N MET A 305 -5.25 -21.45 -15.74
CA MET A 305 -5.12 -22.89 -15.45
C MET A 305 -6.47 -23.53 -15.09
N LEU A 306 -7.34 -22.78 -14.40
CA LEU A 306 -8.69 -23.24 -14.03
C LEU A 306 -9.69 -23.15 -15.18
N LYS A 307 -9.31 -22.57 -16.32
CA LYS A 307 -10.18 -22.35 -17.51
C LYS A 307 -11.42 -21.51 -17.18
N ILE A 308 -11.27 -20.52 -16.30
CA ILE A 308 -12.31 -19.59 -15.86
C ILE A 308 -12.11 -18.22 -16.52
#